data_e807771f66f7f7088a279fb6c547dfc5
#
_entry.id   e807771f66f7f7088a279fb6c547dfc5
#
_cell.length_a   1.000
_cell.length_b   1.000
_cell.length_c   1.000
_cell.angle_alpha   90.00
_cell.angle_beta   90.00
_cell.angle_gamma   90.00
#
_symmetry.space_group_name_H-M   'P 1'
#
loop_
_entity.id
_entity.type
_entity.pdbx_description
1 polymer ?
#
loop_
_entity_poly.entity_id
_entity_poly.type
_entity_poly.pdbx_seq_one_letter_code
_entity_poly.pdbx_strand_id
1 'polypeptide(L)'
;MPKSHARYAPEYRRRIIELVRAGRNPDELAKEFAPTAQSIRNWVTQADLDEGRRHDGLTSEERQELTRLRGENRILREEREILSKAAAWFATETGSVPSRRSNS
;
A
#
# COMPACT_ATOMS: atom_id res chain seq x y z
N MET A 1 8.78 -22.20 -3.13
CA MET A 1 8.64 -21.05 -2.43
C MET A 1 9.33 -19.88 -3.03
N PRO A 2 8.60 -18.93 -3.28
CA PRO A 2 9.17 -17.82 -4.01
C PRO A 2 10.21 -17.09 -3.22
N LYS A 3 11.38 -17.05 -3.74
CA LYS A 3 12.39 -16.26 -3.17
C LYS A 3 12.12 -14.82 -3.28
N SER A 4 11.27 -14.48 -4.23
CA SER A 4 10.93 -13.09 -4.44
C SER A 4 10.29 -12.46 -3.21
N HIS A 5 9.83 -13.28 -2.29
CA HIS A 5 9.23 -12.76 -1.08
C HIS A 5 10.18 -12.68 0.09
N ALA A 6 11.43 -13.05 -0.14
CA ALA A 6 12.41 -12.96 0.92
C ALA A 6 12.56 -11.52 1.34
N ARG A 7 12.64 -11.31 2.63
CA ARG A 7 12.84 -9.99 3.16
C ARG A 7 14.26 -9.82 3.60
N TYR A 8 14.81 -8.69 3.27
CA TYR A 8 16.17 -8.38 3.67
C TYR A 8 16.10 -7.46 4.87
N ALA A 9 17.02 -7.65 5.80
CA ALA A 9 17.06 -6.82 6.99
C ALA A 9 17.29 -5.37 6.61
N PRO A 10 16.70 -4.43 7.37
CA PRO A 10 16.88 -3.01 7.07
C PRO A 10 18.33 -2.59 7.02
N GLU A 11 19.17 -3.16 7.87
CA GLU A 11 20.59 -2.83 7.87
C GLU A 11 21.26 -3.27 6.58
N TYR A 12 20.85 -4.42 6.06
CA TYR A 12 21.41 -4.94 4.83
C TYR A 12 21.04 -4.02 3.66
N ARG A 13 19.77 -3.64 3.60
CA ARG A 13 19.33 -2.72 2.54
C ARG A 13 20.04 -1.40 2.64
N ARG A 14 20.19 -0.89 3.85
CA ARG A 14 20.87 0.39 4.05
C ARG A 14 22.30 0.33 3.54
N ARG A 15 22.97 -0.80 3.81
CA ARG A 15 24.33 -0.97 3.35
C ARG A 15 24.44 -0.96 1.85
N ILE A 16 23.52 -1.66 1.18
CA ILE A 16 23.49 -1.69 -0.29
C ILE A 16 23.25 -0.30 -0.83
N ILE A 17 22.32 0.43 -0.23
CA ILE A 17 22.01 1.79 -0.65
C ILE A 17 23.25 2.68 -0.50
N GLU A 18 23.98 2.52 0.58
CA GLU A 18 25.19 3.29 0.81
C GLU A 18 26.23 3.01 -0.27
N LEU A 19 26.34 1.76 -0.68
CA LEU A 19 27.29 1.40 -1.72
C LEU A 19 26.93 2.07 -3.04
N VAL A 20 25.64 2.11 -3.38
CA VAL A 20 25.20 2.78 -4.58
C VAL A 20 25.52 4.28 -4.50
N ARG A 21 25.25 4.87 -3.35
CA ARG A 21 25.51 6.30 -3.17
C ARG A 21 27.00 6.63 -3.21
N ALA A 22 27.82 5.62 -2.91
CA ALA A 22 29.25 5.78 -2.99
C ALA A 22 29.77 5.59 -4.41
N GLY A 23 28.89 5.30 -5.35
CA GLY A 23 29.27 5.19 -6.74
C GLY A 23 29.23 3.80 -7.35
N ARG A 24 28.83 2.80 -6.57
CA ARG A 24 28.75 1.45 -7.12
C ARG A 24 27.52 1.30 -8.00
N ASN A 25 27.69 0.54 -9.05
CA ASN A 25 26.63 0.32 -10.02
C ASN A 25 25.69 -0.79 -9.52
N PRO A 26 24.35 -0.56 -9.52
CA PRO A 26 23.44 -1.60 -9.08
C PRO A 26 23.55 -2.90 -9.82
N ASP A 27 23.87 -2.85 -11.12
CA ASP A 27 24.04 -4.08 -11.89
C ASP A 27 25.24 -4.87 -11.40
N GLU A 28 26.30 -4.22 -11.00
CA GLU A 28 27.46 -4.89 -10.46
C GLU A 28 27.17 -5.47 -9.08
N LEU A 29 26.47 -4.68 -8.26
CA LEU A 29 26.10 -5.15 -6.93
C LEU A 29 25.21 -6.38 -6.99
N ALA A 30 24.34 -6.45 -7.99
CA ALA A 30 23.48 -7.60 -8.16
C ALA A 30 24.26 -8.86 -8.47
N LYS A 31 25.46 -8.73 -9.00
CA LYS A 31 26.30 -9.88 -9.25
C LYS A 31 26.99 -10.36 -7.99
N GLU A 32 27.22 -9.47 -7.06
CA GLU A 32 27.92 -9.80 -5.81
C GLU A 32 26.97 -10.15 -4.68
N PHE A 33 25.77 -9.60 -4.72
CA PHE A 33 24.80 -9.76 -3.64
C PHE A 33 23.53 -10.39 -4.16
N ALA A 34 22.67 -10.86 -3.24
CA ALA A 34 21.47 -11.57 -3.63
C ALA A 34 20.41 -10.76 -4.36
N PRO A 35 20.17 -9.48 -3.98
CA PRO A 35 19.08 -8.71 -4.60
C PRO A 35 19.33 -8.46 -6.09
N THR A 36 18.24 -8.30 -6.83
CA THR A 36 18.36 -7.95 -8.24
C THR A 36 18.71 -6.49 -8.38
N ALA A 37 19.23 -6.13 -9.54
CA ALA A 37 19.55 -4.73 -9.80
C ALA A 37 18.32 -3.85 -9.66
N GLN A 38 17.16 -4.36 -10.13
CA GLN A 38 15.93 -3.59 -10.03
C GLN A 38 15.51 -3.37 -8.58
N SER A 39 15.65 -4.39 -7.75
CA SER A 39 15.38 -4.24 -6.32
C SER A 39 16.27 -3.18 -5.71
N ILE A 40 17.54 -3.20 -6.06
CA ILE A 40 18.48 -2.23 -5.52
C ILE A 40 18.09 -0.82 -5.95
N ARG A 41 17.74 -0.65 -7.22
CA ARG A 41 17.30 0.67 -7.70
C ARG A 41 16.06 1.12 -6.98
N ASN A 42 15.12 0.21 -6.74
CA ASN A 42 13.89 0.55 -6.03
C ASN A 42 14.19 0.99 -4.61
N TRP A 43 15.13 0.31 -3.95
CA TRP A 43 15.51 0.67 -2.58
C TRP A 43 16.10 2.07 -2.54
N VAL A 44 16.97 2.37 -3.48
CA VAL A 44 17.61 3.70 -3.51
C VAL A 44 16.58 4.77 -3.78
N THR A 45 15.67 4.53 -4.72
CA THR A 45 14.62 5.49 -5.03
C THR A 45 13.73 5.73 -3.81
N GLN A 46 13.34 4.67 -3.15
CA GLN A 46 12.47 4.81 -1.99
C GLN A 46 13.20 5.52 -0.85
N ALA A 47 14.46 5.20 -0.65
CA ALA A 47 15.25 5.87 0.39
C ALA A 47 15.38 7.36 0.08
N ASP A 48 15.58 7.70 -1.20
CA ASP A 48 15.67 9.09 -1.58
C ASP A 48 14.37 9.85 -1.34
N LEU A 49 13.24 9.19 -1.60
CA LEU A 49 11.95 9.80 -1.31
C LEU A 49 11.76 9.99 0.19
N ASP A 50 12.07 8.96 0.95
CA ASP A 50 11.88 9.00 2.41
C ASP A 50 12.76 10.04 3.07
N GLU A 51 13.94 10.27 2.51
CA GLU A 51 14.88 11.23 3.07
C GLU A 51 14.73 12.63 2.50
N GLY A 52 13.74 12.81 1.62
CA GLY A 52 13.48 14.12 1.06
C GLY A 52 14.42 14.54 -0.06
N ARG A 53 15.17 13.59 -0.61
CA ARG A 53 16.05 13.89 -1.75
C ARG A 53 15.30 13.89 -3.06
N ARG A 54 14.13 13.27 -3.08
CA ARG A 54 13.24 13.26 -4.23
C ARG A 54 11.84 13.56 -3.77
N HIS A 55 11.06 14.17 -4.65
CA HIS A 55 9.68 14.54 -4.32
C HIS A 55 8.68 14.10 -5.40
N ASP A 56 9.10 13.19 -6.26
CA ASP A 56 8.26 12.77 -7.39
C ASP A 56 7.56 11.44 -7.09
N GLY A 57 7.41 11.10 -5.83
CA GLY A 57 6.72 9.88 -5.44
C GLY A 57 6.36 9.93 -3.96
N LEU A 58 5.71 8.87 -3.50
CA LEU A 58 5.29 8.78 -2.12
C LEU A 58 6.40 8.24 -1.24
N THR A 59 6.48 8.76 -0.02
CA THR A 59 7.37 8.17 0.97
C THR A 59 6.76 6.86 1.45
N SER A 60 7.56 6.07 2.16
CA SER A 60 7.07 4.81 2.71
C SER A 60 5.93 5.06 3.67
N GLU A 61 6.03 6.10 4.48
CA GLU A 61 5.00 6.48 5.43
C GLU A 61 3.69 6.81 4.74
N GLU A 62 3.79 7.62 3.69
CA GLU A 62 2.61 8.01 2.92
C GLU A 62 1.98 6.82 2.24
N ARG A 63 2.80 5.90 1.77
CA ARG A 63 2.33 4.68 1.12
C ARG A 63 1.56 3.81 2.10
N GLN A 64 2.08 3.67 3.32
CA GLN A 64 1.42 2.92 4.36
C GLN A 64 0.10 3.56 4.76
N GLU A 65 0.10 4.87 4.88
CA GLU A 65 -1.12 5.60 5.23
C GLU A 65 -2.18 5.43 4.15
N LEU A 66 -1.78 5.50 2.89
CA LEU A 66 -2.70 5.33 1.79
C LEU A 66 -3.32 3.92 1.81
N THR A 67 -2.49 2.91 2.06
CA THR A 67 -2.97 1.54 2.14
C THR A 67 -3.98 1.39 3.28
N ARG A 68 -3.67 1.99 4.43
CA ARG A 68 -4.56 1.93 5.58
C ARG A 68 -5.90 2.58 5.28
N LEU A 69 -5.86 3.76 4.68
CA LEU A 69 -7.08 4.49 4.37
C LEU A 69 -7.93 3.77 3.32
N ARG A 70 -7.28 3.16 2.35
CA ARG A 70 -8.02 2.40 1.35
C ARG A 70 -8.71 1.19 1.97
N GLY A 71 -8.06 0.55 2.93
CA GLY A 71 -8.65 -0.56 3.65
C GLY A 71 -9.85 -0.13 4.46
N GLU A 72 -9.70 0.96 5.20
CA GLU A 72 -10.81 1.48 6.00
C GLU A 72 -11.98 1.89 5.12
N ASN A 73 -11.68 2.51 3.99
CA ASN A 73 -12.72 2.94 3.07
C ASN A 73 -13.50 1.75 2.54
N ARG A 74 -12.80 0.67 2.20
CA ARG A 74 -13.46 -0.53 1.70
C ARG A 74 -14.37 -1.13 2.77
N ILE A 75 -13.90 -1.19 4.01
CA ILE A 75 -14.70 -1.73 5.09
C ILE A 75 -15.94 -0.87 5.34
N LEU A 76 -15.77 0.43 5.34
CA LEU A 76 -16.89 1.33 5.55
C LEU A 76 -17.94 1.20 4.45
N ARG A 77 -17.49 1.03 3.22
CA ARG A 77 -18.42 0.84 2.11
C ARG A 77 -19.18 -0.47 2.25
N GLU A 78 -18.51 -1.52 2.68
CA GLU A 78 -19.14 -2.81 2.89
C GLU A 78 -20.17 -2.73 4.00
N GLU A 79 -19.81 -2.07 5.10
CA GLU A 79 -20.74 -1.91 6.22
C GLU A 79 -21.96 -1.12 5.81
N ARG A 80 -21.73 -0.05 5.05
CA ARG A 80 -22.83 0.77 4.57
C ARG A 80 -23.78 -0.03 3.71
N GLU A 81 -23.24 -0.88 2.85
CA GLU A 81 -24.06 -1.69 1.97
C GLU A 81 -24.85 -2.72 2.75
N ILE A 82 -24.21 -3.36 3.71
CA ILE A 82 -24.88 -4.34 4.54
C ILE A 82 -26.02 -3.69 5.31
N LEU A 83 -25.76 -2.52 5.89
CA LEU A 83 -26.81 -1.83 6.65
C LEU A 83 -27.94 -1.39 5.76
N SER A 84 -27.65 -0.95 4.54
CA SER A 84 -28.69 -0.56 3.61
C SER A 84 -29.58 -1.74 3.24
N LYS A 85 -28.96 -2.88 2.98
CA LYS A 85 -29.72 -4.06 2.65
C LYS A 85 -30.54 -4.58 3.81
N ALA A 86 -29.97 -4.53 5.01
CA ALA A 86 -30.67 -4.97 6.21
C ALA A 86 -31.87 -4.07 6.47
N ALA A 87 -31.69 -2.77 6.31
CA ALA A 87 -32.78 -1.82 6.52
C ALA A 87 -33.91 -2.07 5.53
N ALA A 88 -33.58 -2.31 4.28
CA ALA A 88 -34.57 -2.57 3.26
C ALA A 88 -35.32 -3.86 3.56
N TRP A 89 -34.57 -4.90 3.94
CA TRP A 89 -35.19 -6.19 4.28
C TRP A 89 -36.11 -6.03 5.48
N PHE A 90 -35.66 -5.33 6.50
CA PHE A 90 -36.40 -5.14 7.71
C PHE A 90 -37.72 -4.38 7.42
N ALA A 91 -37.64 -3.36 6.60
CA ALA A 91 -38.82 -2.60 6.23
C ALA A 91 -39.85 -3.48 5.52
N THR A 92 -39.36 -4.36 4.65
CA THR A 92 -40.24 -5.27 3.94
C THR A 92 -40.92 -6.25 4.90
N GLU A 93 -40.15 -6.81 5.82
CA GLU A 93 -40.66 -7.80 6.76
C GLU A 93 -41.69 -7.23 7.71
N THR A 94 -41.50 -6.00 8.11
CA THR A 94 -42.42 -5.38 9.04
C THR A 94 -43.62 -4.72 8.35
N GLY A 95 -43.58 -4.66 7.03
CA GLY A 95 -44.63 -3.98 6.29
C GLY A 95 -44.54 -2.48 6.36
N SER A 96 -43.47 -1.95 6.89
CA SER A 96 -43.33 -0.51 7.03
C SER A 96 -42.54 0.05 5.87
N VAL A 97 -42.95 -0.25 4.71
CA VAL A 97 -42.26 0.27 3.54
C VAL A 97 -42.46 1.76 3.52
N PRO A 98 -41.41 2.53 3.46
CA PRO A 98 -41.53 3.98 3.46
C PRO A 98 -42.25 4.39 2.20
N SER A 99 -43.24 5.14 2.43
CA SER A 99 -43.90 5.60 1.26
C SER A 99 -43.03 6.63 0.68
N ARG A 100 -42.74 6.43 -0.02
CA ARG A 100 -41.94 7.21 -0.55
C ARG A 100 -42.42 8.22 -1.13
N ARG A 101 -42.93 7.85 -0.55
CA ARG A 101 -43.40 8.29 -0.75
C ARG A 101 -44.01 8.99 -0.79
N SER A 102 -44.16 9.01 -0.57
CA SER A 102 -44.72 9.44 -0.65
C SER A 102 -44.84 10.32 -0.84
N ASN A 103 -44.57 10.29 -0.98
CA ASN A 103 -44.58 11.00 -1.25
C ASN A 103 -44.83 11.35 -1.67
N SER A 104 -44.86 10.85 -1.56
CA SER A 104 -45.21 11.03 -1.98
C SER A 104 -45.43 11.50 -2.14
#